data_0d26e048687568811bec7e3a7675121b
#
_entry.id   0d26e048687568811bec7e3a7675121b
#
_cell.length_a   1.000
_cell.length_b   1.000
_cell.length_c   1.000
_cell.angle_alpha   90.00
_cell.angle_beta   90.00
_cell.angle_gamma   90.00
#
_symmetry.space_group_name_H-M   'P 1'
#
loop_
_entity.id
_entity.type
_entity.pdbx_description
1 polymer ?
#
loop_
_entity_poly.entity_id
_entity_poly.type
_entity_poly.pdbx_seq_one_letter_code
_entity_poly.pdbx_strand_id
1 'polypeptide(L)'
;MLLVLSTLFSTSSALASDTDLDDLKSTSYQQVINDSKSIFSKYGIDENLPKLGLSSLTAGEHLVEQSTRYIRIGDKERSSRVFLVKDTDNKGNIDLRIKYNPSELDENDDAIAEIERGTRTQYRLRDYAQSYDPNSVRVADEQNGLVVVSFNYSKYGLPQDIAYFRFMQVAITVKDGQPLSMVINNSKPFTYDNYQIDSYRQTILFDRLASGRTILMSKDIEVIGHVNKKPLKIRANVVPVALYDDQDGVHVIHDELLSEVSDPRIREESVQLDSFFPLMGDIVRQKGIDLPLPYGFSVAYRNQEMNLPFNNFNIMGLGLNDLFDPSKSIGTVNADSLSLRGDINILPFWNVFGLLGKVNVDAAIDAEYTGKAGEAIKDKLNDKLPGLGNAFCRELAPALCNTANVHVPLHLEYDVIGVGSTLSVGYKEFFASVTGTYTTTRLKGNDDWGDPIVTIQPMLGYQLVDYRAQLFLGAEYQGLKPNMTGTIDSIEVGGKPFEYNVGLDMEEWAYLVGFNKQFGKNYNMTFLYNKGETRSSMTLNFGYRF
;
A
#
# COMPACT_ATOMS: atom_id res chain seq x y z
N MET A 1 7.37 5.85 -22.29
CA MET A 1 8.65 6.21 -22.94
C MET A 1 8.97 7.65 -22.55
N LEU A 2 9.70 7.83 -21.45
CA LEU A 2 10.30 9.12 -21.13
C LEU A 2 11.71 8.83 -20.63
N LEU A 3 12.65 9.27 -21.45
CA LEU A 3 14.08 9.22 -21.21
C LEU A 3 14.41 10.07 -19.97
N VAL A 4 15.16 9.51 -19.04
CA VAL A 4 15.96 10.28 -18.09
C VAL A 4 17.36 10.39 -18.68
N LEU A 5 17.68 11.57 -19.18
CA LEU A 5 19.04 11.96 -19.58
C LEU A 5 19.90 12.11 -18.31
N SER A 6 20.90 11.27 -18.18
CA SER A 6 22.04 11.50 -17.29
C SER A 6 23.07 12.37 -18.00
N THR A 7 23.15 13.62 -17.63
CA THR A 7 24.28 14.50 -18.02
C THR A 7 25.43 14.29 -17.06
N LEU A 8 26.44 13.58 -17.52
CA LEU A 8 27.79 13.59 -16.95
C LEU A 8 28.44 14.96 -17.26
N PHE A 9 28.60 15.77 -16.23
CA PHE A 9 29.56 16.89 -16.29
C PHE A 9 30.88 16.41 -15.74
N SER A 10 31.85 16.21 -16.64
CA SER A 10 33.24 16.13 -16.31
C SER A 10 33.80 17.57 -16.27
N THR A 11 34.03 18.09 -15.07
CA THR A 11 34.87 19.28 -14.88
C THR A 11 36.22 18.82 -14.35
N SER A 12 37.20 18.93 -15.21
CA SER A 12 38.62 18.95 -14.83
C SER A 12 38.89 20.24 -14.05
N SER A 13 39.09 20.14 -12.75
CA SER A 13 39.60 21.21 -11.92
C SER A 13 41.08 20.95 -11.58
N ALA A 14 41.86 21.97 -11.84
CA ALA A 14 43.28 22.04 -11.56
C ALA A 14 43.58 21.85 -10.07
N LEU A 15 44.58 21.04 -9.78
CA LEU A 15 45.20 20.88 -8.47
C LEU A 15 45.80 22.22 -8.02
N ALA A 16 45.18 22.84 -7.01
CA ALA A 16 45.84 23.74 -6.08
C ALA A 16 45.89 23.04 -4.72
N SER A 17 47.05 22.97 -4.13
CA SER A 17 47.36 22.32 -2.87
C SER A 17 46.65 23.01 -1.70
N ASP A 18 45.60 22.34 -1.21
CA ASP A 18 44.78 22.79 -0.08
C ASP A 18 44.91 21.84 1.15
N THR A 19 46.09 21.23 1.31
CA THR A 19 46.37 20.25 2.36
C THR A 19 46.53 20.85 3.76
N ASP A 20 46.78 22.15 3.91
CA ASP A 20 46.98 22.75 5.24
C ASP A 20 45.71 23.30 5.90
N LEU A 21 44.63 23.55 5.17
CA LEU A 21 43.36 24.07 5.71
C LEU A 21 42.44 23.00 6.21
N ASP A 22 42.46 21.80 5.62
CA ASP A 22 41.64 20.67 6.04
C ASP A 22 42.18 20.00 7.32
N ASP A 23 43.51 19.94 7.50
CA ASP A 23 44.13 19.43 8.72
C ASP A 23 43.91 20.36 9.93
N LEU A 24 43.92 21.68 9.75
CA LEU A 24 43.58 22.62 10.84
C LEU A 24 42.10 22.59 11.21
N LYS A 25 41.21 22.40 10.26
CA LYS A 25 39.76 22.24 10.52
C LYS A 25 39.44 20.89 11.18
N SER A 26 40.10 19.81 10.77
CA SER A 26 39.94 18.49 11.38
C SER A 26 40.44 18.45 12.81
N THR A 27 41.60 19.09 13.08
CA THR A 27 42.20 19.17 14.43
C THR A 27 41.33 20.00 15.38
N SER A 28 40.82 21.15 14.91
CA SER A 28 39.91 21.98 15.72
C SER A 28 38.58 21.31 16.02
N TYR A 29 38.00 20.59 15.07
CA TYR A 29 36.76 19.83 15.27
C TYR A 29 36.96 18.67 16.23
N GLN A 30 38.06 17.94 16.13
CA GLN A 30 38.39 16.85 17.06
C GLN A 30 38.62 17.34 18.46
N GLN A 31 39.20 18.52 18.63
CA GLN A 31 39.38 19.14 19.95
C GLN A 31 38.05 19.52 20.60
N VAL A 32 37.12 20.08 19.84
CA VAL A 32 35.75 20.39 20.30
C VAL A 32 34.97 19.14 20.73
N ILE A 33 35.11 18.03 19.98
CA ILE A 33 34.52 16.75 20.38
C ILE A 33 35.12 16.27 21.69
N ASN A 34 36.43 16.34 21.86
CA ASN A 34 37.09 15.92 23.09
C ASN A 34 36.68 16.80 24.27
N ASP A 35 36.52 18.09 24.08
CA ASP A 35 36.06 19.02 25.12
C ASP A 35 34.62 18.74 25.53
N SER A 36 33.72 18.46 24.59
CA SER A 36 32.33 18.09 24.86
C SER A 36 32.22 16.76 25.61
N LYS A 37 32.99 15.73 25.23
CA LYS A 37 33.11 14.45 25.95
C LYS A 37 33.68 14.62 27.35
N SER A 38 34.64 15.52 27.54
CA SER A 38 35.20 15.88 28.81
C SER A 38 34.14 16.47 29.76
N ILE A 39 33.23 17.31 29.29
CA ILE A 39 32.10 17.82 30.07
C ILE A 39 31.17 16.69 30.52
N PHE A 40 30.76 15.81 29.60
CA PHE A 40 29.90 14.67 29.98
C PHE A 40 30.56 13.76 31.00
N SER A 41 31.81 13.38 30.77
CA SER A 41 32.58 12.53 31.68
C SER A 41 32.78 13.18 33.05
N LYS A 42 33.08 14.50 33.11
CA LYS A 42 33.26 15.26 34.35
C LYS A 42 32.02 15.19 35.25
N TYR A 43 30.83 15.22 34.69
CA TYR A 43 29.57 15.24 35.44
C TYR A 43 28.86 13.88 35.47
N GLY A 44 29.51 12.79 35.07
CA GLY A 44 28.96 11.43 35.11
C GLY A 44 27.81 11.17 34.13
N ILE A 45 27.75 11.94 33.03
CA ILE A 45 26.76 11.76 31.99
C ILE A 45 27.30 10.71 30.99
N ASP A 46 26.62 9.57 30.89
CA ASP A 46 26.89 8.56 29.87
C ASP A 46 26.64 9.11 28.46
N GLU A 47 27.51 8.82 27.49
CA GLU A 47 27.37 9.24 26.09
C GLU A 47 26.09 8.69 25.45
N ASN A 48 25.52 7.59 25.97
CA ASN A 48 24.27 7.00 25.50
C ASN A 48 23.02 7.63 26.15
N LEU A 49 23.18 8.43 27.22
CA LEU A 49 22.05 9.06 27.92
C LEU A 49 21.14 9.88 26.98
N PRO A 50 21.69 10.68 26.03
CA PRO A 50 20.85 11.37 25.04
C PRO A 50 19.99 10.43 24.20
N LYS A 51 20.41 9.18 23.96
CA LYS A 51 19.61 8.18 23.24
C LYS A 51 18.37 7.77 24.03
N LEU A 52 18.48 7.57 25.34
CA LEU A 52 17.34 7.24 26.20
C LEU A 52 16.25 8.32 26.15
N GLY A 53 16.63 9.57 25.87
CA GLY A 53 15.67 10.66 25.69
C GLY A 53 14.84 10.53 24.41
N LEU A 54 15.45 10.05 23.34
CA LEU A 54 14.78 9.90 22.05
C LEU A 54 14.07 8.56 21.92
N SER A 55 14.69 7.49 22.41
CA SER A 55 14.12 6.15 22.35
C SER A 55 14.50 5.35 23.58
N SER A 56 13.51 4.83 24.28
CA SER A 56 13.71 3.82 25.34
C SER A 56 14.12 2.45 24.77
N LEU A 57 14.03 2.29 23.45
CA LEU A 57 14.32 1.02 22.75
C LEU A 57 15.82 0.89 22.47
N THR A 58 16.60 0.44 23.43
CA THR A 58 18.02 0.14 23.26
C THR A 58 18.23 -1.31 22.82
N ALA A 59 19.32 -1.59 22.09
CA ALA A 59 19.63 -2.96 21.66
C ALA A 59 19.99 -3.84 22.87
N GLY A 60 19.65 -5.13 22.81
CA GLY A 60 20.04 -6.13 23.81
C GLY A 60 19.16 -6.20 25.06
N GLU A 61 18.06 -5.47 25.13
CA GLU A 61 17.22 -5.39 26.33
C GLU A 61 15.81 -5.89 26.09
N HIS A 62 15.24 -6.54 27.13
CA HIS A 62 13.81 -6.83 27.20
C HIS A 62 13.16 -5.73 28.02
N LEU A 63 12.07 -5.17 27.54
CA LEU A 63 11.41 -4.02 28.15
C LEU A 63 9.90 -4.09 27.91
N VAL A 64 9.15 -3.83 28.98
CA VAL A 64 7.71 -3.60 28.91
C VAL A 64 7.44 -2.16 29.38
N GLU A 65 6.83 -1.36 28.53
CA GLU A 65 6.43 0.01 28.81
C GLU A 65 4.93 0.18 28.66
N GLN A 66 4.31 0.99 29.49
CA GLN A 66 2.96 1.51 29.27
C GLN A 66 3.06 2.90 28.65
N SER A 67 2.31 3.12 27.58
CA SER A 67 2.14 4.42 26.95
C SER A 67 0.68 4.85 27.03
N THR A 68 0.44 6.00 27.67
CA THR A 68 -0.85 6.68 27.66
C THR A 68 -0.75 7.93 26.81
N ARG A 69 -1.76 8.18 25.97
CA ARG A 69 -1.76 9.32 25.05
C ARG A 69 -3.13 9.99 25.06
N TYR A 70 -3.13 11.30 25.13
CA TYR A 70 -4.30 12.16 25.02
C TYR A 70 -4.09 13.18 23.91
N ILE A 71 -5.03 13.24 22.97
CA ILE A 71 -4.98 14.16 21.83
C ILE A 71 -6.28 14.96 21.81
N ARG A 72 -6.14 16.28 21.69
CA ARG A 72 -7.25 17.21 21.48
C ARG A 72 -7.02 18.01 20.21
N ILE A 73 -7.98 17.98 19.28
CA ILE A 73 -7.98 18.77 18.04
C ILE A 73 -9.29 19.55 17.96
N GLY A 74 -9.22 20.85 18.22
CA GLY A 74 -10.42 21.68 18.40
C GLY A 74 -11.26 21.17 19.57
N ASP A 75 -12.49 20.74 19.29
CA ASP A 75 -13.43 20.20 20.28
C ASP A 75 -13.42 18.67 20.37
N LYS A 76 -12.65 17.99 19.52
CA LYS A 76 -12.53 16.53 19.54
C LYS A 76 -11.39 16.10 20.45
N GLU A 77 -11.69 15.19 21.36
CA GLU A 77 -10.74 14.59 22.28
C GLU A 77 -10.70 13.08 22.05
N ARG A 78 -9.53 12.50 22.19
CA ARG A 78 -9.32 11.05 22.14
C ARG A 78 -8.19 10.67 23.07
N SER A 79 -8.29 9.48 23.66
CA SER A 79 -7.26 8.92 24.52
C SER A 79 -6.97 7.48 24.12
N SER A 80 -5.76 7.04 24.32
CA SER A 80 -5.35 5.66 24.11
C SER A 80 -4.37 5.23 25.19
N ARG A 81 -4.46 3.96 25.58
CA ARG A 81 -3.54 3.31 26.53
C ARG A 81 -3.12 1.98 25.94
N VAL A 82 -1.82 1.78 25.83
CA VAL A 82 -1.24 0.56 25.29
C VAL A 82 0.01 0.17 26.06
N PHE A 83 0.39 -1.11 25.95
CA PHE A 83 1.69 -1.59 26.38
C PHE A 83 2.56 -1.89 25.16
N LEU A 84 3.81 -1.47 25.22
CA LEU A 84 4.85 -1.81 24.27
C LEU A 84 5.74 -2.88 24.88
N VAL A 85 5.79 -4.05 24.27
CA VAL A 85 6.64 -5.16 24.69
C VAL A 85 7.77 -5.31 23.68
N LYS A 86 8.98 -5.19 24.15
CA LYS A 86 10.21 -5.40 23.40
C LYS A 86 10.87 -6.67 23.86
N ASP A 87 11.23 -7.53 22.93
CA ASP A 87 11.99 -8.75 23.15
C ASP A 87 13.17 -8.80 22.17
N THR A 88 14.35 -9.20 22.62
CA THR A 88 15.55 -9.23 21.79
C THR A 88 16.17 -10.62 21.85
N ASP A 89 16.38 -11.23 20.69
CA ASP A 89 17.03 -12.54 20.58
C ASP A 89 18.56 -12.45 20.76
N ASN A 90 19.21 -13.60 20.88
CA ASN A 90 20.67 -13.71 21.02
C ASN A 90 21.47 -13.19 19.82
N LYS A 91 20.80 -12.88 18.70
CA LYS A 91 21.41 -12.30 17.49
C LYS A 91 21.21 -10.79 17.42
N GLY A 92 20.49 -10.20 18.37
CA GLY A 92 20.17 -8.78 18.39
C GLY A 92 18.95 -8.39 17.55
N ASN A 93 18.20 -9.38 17.03
CA ASN A 93 16.93 -9.10 16.38
C ASN A 93 15.91 -8.68 17.44
N ILE A 94 15.14 -7.64 17.14
CA ILE A 94 14.16 -7.09 18.07
C ILE A 94 12.77 -7.44 17.58
N ASP A 95 11.99 -8.08 18.46
CA ASP A 95 10.56 -8.28 18.33
C ASP A 95 9.85 -7.19 19.13
N LEU A 96 9.02 -6.40 18.48
CA LEU A 96 8.21 -5.36 19.10
C LEU A 96 6.74 -5.70 18.95
N ARG A 97 6.02 -5.66 20.09
CA ARG A 97 4.58 -5.97 20.13
C ARG A 97 3.86 -4.86 20.89
N ILE A 98 2.73 -4.47 20.33
CA ILE A 98 1.78 -3.56 20.98
C ILE A 98 0.68 -4.42 21.59
N LYS A 99 0.48 -4.30 22.90
CA LYS A 99 -0.62 -4.96 23.61
C LYS A 99 -1.61 -3.91 24.09
N TYR A 100 -2.90 -4.18 23.87
CA TYR A 100 -3.95 -3.20 24.19
C TYR A 100 -5.27 -3.87 24.51
N ASN A 101 -6.09 -3.17 25.30
CA ASN A 101 -7.48 -3.53 25.52
C ASN A 101 -8.35 -2.81 24.48
N PRO A 102 -9.07 -3.53 23.60
CA PRO A 102 -9.93 -2.90 22.59
C PRO A 102 -10.97 -1.93 23.14
N SER A 103 -11.42 -2.13 24.38
CA SER A 103 -12.41 -1.24 25.03
C SER A 103 -11.82 0.12 25.47
N GLU A 104 -10.50 0.26 25.46
CA GLU A 104 -9.78 1.50 25.83
C GLU A 104 -9.35 2.30 24.60
N LEU A 105 -9.70 1.82 23.39
CA LEU A 105 -9.45 2.51 22.14
C LEU A 105 -10.78 2.94 21.53
N ASP A 106 -10.80 4.12 20.96
CA ASP A 106 -11.94 4.58 20.17
C ASP A 106 -12.06 3.74 18.88
N GLU A 107 -13.24 3.10 18.64
CA GLU A 107 -13.47 2.22 17.47
C GLU A 107 -13.25 2.92 16.12
N ASN A 108 -13.37 4.25 16.08
CA ASN A 108 -13.16 5.06 14.88
C ASN A 108 -11.72 5.59 14.77
N ASP A 109 -10.85 5.21 15.69
CA ASP A 109 -9.51 5.78 15.76
C ASP A 109 -8.45 4.83 15.22
N ASP A 110 -7.52 5.40 14.47
CA ASP A 110 -6.35 4.72 13.93
C ASP A 110 -5.19 4.67 14.96
N ALA A 111 -5.56 4.64 16.26
CA ALA A 111 -4.63 4.78 17.37
C ALA A 111 -3.48 3.75 17.28
N ILE A 112 -3.79 2.50 16.92
CA ILE A 112 -2.75 1.44 16.83
C ILE A 112 -1.76 1.74 15.72
N ALA A 113 -2.23 2.15 14.54
CA ALA A 113 -1.33 2.50 13.43
C ALA A 113 -0.49 3.75 13.73
N GLU A 114 -1.05 4.74 14.42
CA GLU A 114 -0.28 5.92 14.88
C GLU A 114 0.79 5.52 15.91
N ILE A 115 0.45 4.64 16.86
CA ILE A 115 1.39 4.13 17.87
C ILE A 115 2.48 3.30 17.19
N GLU A 116 2.12 2.43 16.29
CA GLU A 116 3.06 1.62 15.51
C GLU A 116 4.04 2.50 14.71
N ARG A 117 3.53 3.57 14.07
CA ARG A 117 4.35 4.55 13.36
C ARG A 117 5.32 5.26 14.30
N GLY A 118 4.82 5.73 15.44
CA GLY A 118 5.64 6.36 16.48
C GLY A 118 6.72 5.42 17.02
N THR A 119 6.38 4.17 17.26
CA THR A 119 7.30 3.14 17.77
C THR A 119 8.39 2.83 16.77
N ARG A 120 8.05 2.67 15.48
CA ARG A 120 9.05 2.51 14.41
C ARG A 120 9.98 3.72 14.29
N THR A 121 9.44 4.93 14.43
CA THR A 121 10.25 6.16 14.44
C THR A 121 11.21 6.17 15.63
N GLN A 122 10.76 5.85 16.83
CA GLN A 122 11.63 5.75 18.01
C GLN A 122 12.70 4.67 17.85
N TYR A 123 12.36 3.51 17.31
CA TYR A 123 13.33 2.45 17.04
C TYR A 123 14.46 2.93 16.10
N ARG A 124 14.13 3.66 15.05
CA ARG A 124 15.14 4.23 14.14
C ARG A 124 15.94 5.36 14.79
N LEU A 125 15.29 6.22 15.59
CA LEU A 125 15.94 7.32 16.28
C LEU A 125 17.08 6.87 17.21
N ARG A 126 17.05 5.64 17.72
CA ARG A 126 18.13 5.08 18.54
C ARG A 126 19.51 5.17 17.86
N ASP A 127 19.54 5.06 16.52
CA ASP A 127 20.79 5.07 15.75
C ASP A 127 21.29 6.50 15.51
N TYR A 128 20.40 7.50 15.52
CA TYR A 128 20.72 8.91 15.28
C TYR A 128 20.84 9.76 16.55
N ALA A 129 20.38 9.26 17.67
CA ALA A 129 20.27 10.00 18.93
C ALA A 129 21.61 10.44 19.54
N GLN A 130 22.73 9.91 19.08
CA GLN A 130 24.07 10.34 19.49
C GLN A 130 24.56 11.59 18.78
N SER A 131 23.86 12.03 17.73
CA SER A 131 24.29 13.18 16.92
C SER A 131 23.92 14.49 17.60
N TYR A 132 24.60 14.86 18.67
CA TYR A 132 24.52 16.20 19.21
C TYR A 132 25.57 17.12 18.58
N ASP A 133 25.32 18.42 18.59
CA ASP A 133 26.31 19.43 18.14
C ASP A 133 27.36 19.67 19.25
N PRO A 134 28.61 19.20 19.08
CA PRO A 134 29.64 19.34 20.10
C PRO A 134 29.92 20.80 20.51
N ASN A 135 29.76 21.74 19.57
CA ASN A 135 29.96 23.16 19.81
C ASN A 135 28.88 23.78 20.73
N SER A 136 27.77 23.07 20.94
CA SER A 136 26.64 23.54 21.73
C SER A 136 26.68 23.05 23.17
N VAL A 137 27.56 22.10 23.52
CA VAL A 137 27.65 21.52 24.85
C VAL A 137 28.22 22.54 25.82
N ARG A 138 27.46 22.82 26.90
CA ARG A 138 27.85 23.77 27.91
C ARG A 138 27.22 23.45 29.25
N VAL A 139 27.88 23.84 30.32
CA VAL A 139 27.29 23.91 31.67
C VAL A 139 26.42 25.17 31.70
N ALA A 140 25.11 24.98 31.83
CA ALA A 140 24.14 26.08 31.86
C ALA A 140 23.94 26.65 33.27
N ASP A 141 24.02 25.77 34.28
CA ASP A 141 23.92 26.15 35.71
C ASP A 141 24.68 25.15 36.58
N GLU A 142 25.27 25.63 37.65
CA GLU A 142 25.98 24.80 38.66
C GLU A 142 25.78 25.40 40.04
N GLN A 143 24.88 24.80 40.84
CA GLN A 143 24.57 25.27 42.19
C GLN A 143 24.28 24.12 43.16
N ASN A 144 24.87 24.15 44.35
CA ASN A 144 24.55 23.21 45.42
C ASN A 144 24.62 21.72 45.04
N GLY A 145 25.60 21.31 44.21
CA GLY A 145 25.76 19.94 43.75
C GLY A 145 24.81 19.56 42.58
N LEU A 146 23.93 20.46 42.18
CA LEU A 146 23.13 20.33 40.98
C LEU A 146 23.83 20.99 39.80
N VAL A 147 23.96 20.28 38.72
CA VAL A 147 24.57 20.76 37.47
C VAL A 147 23.59 20.56 36.31
N VAL A 148 23.43 21.58 35.50
CA VAL A 148 22.63 21.51 34.27
C VAL A 148 23.56 21.61 33.08
N VAL A 149 23.65 20.52 32.31
CA VAL A 149 24.39 20.48 31.06
C VAL A 149 23.40 20.58 29.90
N SER A 150 23.65 21.55 29.03
CA SER A 150 22.78 21.78 27.86
C SER A 150 23.51 21.60 26.53
N PHE A 151 22.78 21.14 25.52
CA PHE A 151 23.26 21.00 24.15
C PHE A 151 22.11 21.04 23.16
N ASN A 152 22.43 21.14 21.86
CA ASN A 152 21.47 21.00 20.74
C ASN A 152 21.73 19.68 20.04
N TYR A 153 20.68 19.08 19.46
CA TYR A 153 20.91 17.98 18.51
C TYR A 153 21.58 18.49 17.24
N SER A 154 22.31 17.58 16.57
CA SER A 154 23.02 17.91 15.34
C SER A 154 22.04 18.35 14.23
N LYS A 155 22.50 19.32 13.42
CA LYS A 155 21.79 19.76 12.22
C LYS A 155 22.04 18.86 11.02
N TYR A 156 23.04 17.99 11.11
CA TYR A 156 23.57 17.20 10.00
C TYR A 156 23.26 15.71 10.21
N GLY A 157 23.08 14.99 9.12
CA GLY A 157 22.91 13.54 9.16
C GLY A 157 21.51 13.05 9.63
N LEU A 158 20.59 13.95 9.94
CA LEU A 158 19.23 13.58 10.32
C LEU A 158 18.41 13.23 9.08
N PRO A 159 17.75 12.07 9.03
CA PRO A 159 16.73 11.75 8.03
C PRO A 159 15.65 12.84 7.97
N GLN A 160 15.02 12.98 6.82
CA GLN A 160 14.07 14.07 6.56
C GLN A 160 12.85 14.02 7.50
N ASP A 161 12.37 12.83 7.83
CA ASP A 161 11.23 12.60 8.73
C ASP A 161 11.48 13.03 10.18
N ILE A 162 12.74 13.05 10.61
CA ILE A 162 13.17 13.50 11.93
C ILE A 162 14.00 14.78 11.90
N ALA A 163 14.04 15.46 10.76
CA ALA A 163 14.84 16.68 10.59
C ALA A 163 14.45 17.83 11.53
N TYR A 164 13.25 17.79 12.12
CA TYR A 164 12.80 18.74 13.13
C TYR A 164 13.61 18.64 14.43
N PHE A 165 14.31 17.52 14.72
CA PHE A 165 15.21 17.41 15.86
C PHE A 165 16.34 18.44 15.84
N ARG A 166 16.74 18.95 14.69
CA ARG A 166 17.69 20.08 14.57
C ARG A 166 17.25 21.35 15.32
N PHE A 167 15.98 21.44 15.70
CA PHE A 167 15.45 22.56 16.48
C PHE A 167 15.33 22.26 17.96
N MET A 168 15.70 21.06 18.41
CA MET A 168 15.58 20.64 19.78
C MET A 168 16.81 21.03 20.59
N GLN A 169 16.56 21.58 21.78
CA GLN A 169 17.52 21.88 22.79
C GLN A 169 17.32 20.92 23.97
N VAL A 170 18.41 20.43 24.52
CA VAL A 170 18.42 19.46 25.60
C VAL A 170 19.06 20.08 26.81
N ALA A 171 18.48 19.85 27.98
CA ALA A 171 19.05 20.17 29.28
C ALA A 171 19.02 18.92 30.17
N ILE A 172 20.17 18.45 30.60
CA ILE A 172 20.32 17.30 31.51
C ILE A 172 20.66 17.86 32.89
N THR A 173 19.85 17.54 33.91
CA THR A 173 20.11 17.86 35.30
C THR A 173 20.80 16.68 35.95
N VAL A 174 21.95 16.95 36.55
CA VAL A 174 22.79 15.97 37.27
C VAL A 174 22.94 16.39 38.71
N LYS A 175 22.89 15.45 39.63
CA LYS A 175 23.18 15.64 41.04
C LYS A 175 24.21 14.62 41.50
N ASP A 176 25.30 15.10 42.08
CA ASP A 176 26.37 14.25 42.63
C ASP A 176 26.87 13.19 41.62
N GLY A 177 27.00 13.57 40.34
CA GLY A 177 27.41 12.68 39.24
C GLY A 177 26.33 11.71 38.73
N GLN A 178 25.07 11.88 39.17
CA GLN A 178 23.97 11.04 38.74
C GLN A 178 22.94 11.86 37.93
N PRO A 179 22.59 11.46 36.70
CA PRO A 179 21.52 12.11 35.94
C PRO A 179 20.17 11.91 36.64
N LEU A 180 19.46 13.01 36.89
CA LEU A 180 18.13 13.02 37.49
C LEU A 180 17.03 13.18 36.43
N SER A 181 17.25 14.14 35.54
CA SER A 181 16.24 14.42 34.49
C SER A 181 16.88 14.95 33.21
N MET A 182 16.15 14.81 32.13
CA MET A 182 16.45 15.43 30.86
C MET A 182 15.20 16.11 30.31
N VAL A 183 15.35 17.36 29.89
CA VAL A 183 14.29 18.15 29.28
C VAL A 183 14.67 18.46 27.83
N ILE A 184 13.79 18.17 26.89
CA ILE A 184 13.95 18.48 25.49
C ILE A 184 12.86 19.48 25.11
N ASN A 185 13.25 20.63 24.57
CA ASN A 185 12.33 21.66 24.09
C ASN A 185 12.69 22.07 22.66
N ASN A 186 11.71 22.53 21.89
CA ASN A 186 12.01 23.17 20.62
C ASN A 186 12.46 24.63 20.82
N SER A 187 13.45 25.04 20.06
CA SER A 187 13.95 26.44 20.04
C SER A 187 13.12 27.36 19.13
N LYS A 188 12.33 26.79 18.24
CA LYS A 188 11.42 27.49 17.33
C LYS A 188 10.33 26.55 16.82
N PRO A 189 9.16 27.10 16.38
CA PRO A 189 8.10 26.30 15.76
C PRO A 189 8.61 25.50 14.57
N PHE A 190 8.01 24.33 14.34
CA PHE A 190 8.33 23.42 13.24
C PHE A 190 7.08 22.72 12.73
N THR A 191 7.17 22.15 11.54
CA THR A 191 6.10 21.33 10.95
C THR A 191 6.51 19.86 11.03
N TYR A 192 5.60 19.04 11.51
CA TYR A 192 5.73 17.59 11.53
C TYR A 192 4.47 17.00 10.91
N ASP A 193 4.62 16.31 9.79
CA ASP A 193 3.51 15.84 8.96
C ASP A 193 2.58 17.02 8.58
N ASN A 194 1.31 16.96 8.90
CA ASN A 194 0.33 18.04 8.73
C ASN A 194 0.13 18.90 9.98
N TYR A 195 0.92 18.65 11.05
CA TYR A 195 0.87 19.40 12.30
C TYR A 195 1.85 20.56 12.29
N GLN A 196 1.38 21.75 12.60
CA GLN A 196 2.23 22.89 12.92
C GLN A 196 2.43 22.93 14.42
N ILE A 197 3.66 22.67 14.88
CA ILE A 197 4.04 22.57 16.30
C ILE A 197 4.62 23.89 16.74
N ASP A 198 3.96 24.55 17.68
CA ASP A 198 4.41 25.80 18.27
C ASP A 198 5.31 25.54 19.49
N SER A 199 4.92 24.59 20.32
CA SER A 199 5.67 24.19 21.51
C SER A 199 5.72 22.67 21.64
N TYR A 200 6.93 22.16 21.82
CA TYR A 200 7.23 20.78 22.15
C TYR A 200 8.06 20.75 23.44
N ARG A 201 7.61 19.98 24.42
CA ARG A 201 8.36 19.73 25.64
C ARG A 201 8.31 18.25 25.98
N GLN A 202 9.48 17.65 26.19
CA GLN A 202 9.61 16.29 26.68
C GLN A 202 10.43 16.32 27.95
N THR A 203 9.89 15.79 29.04
CA THR A 203 10.54 15.67 30.33
C THR A 203 10.76 14.21 30.64
N ILE A 204 11.98 13.82 30.93
CA ILE A 204 12.38 12.45 31.24
C ILE A 204 12.97 12.45 32.62
N LEU A 205 12.53 11.52 33.46
CA LEU A 205 13.12 11.24 34.76
C LEU A 205 13.93 9.95 34.67
N PHE A 206 15.08 9.96 35.30
CA PHE A 206 15.98 8.81 35.36
C PHE A 206 16.07 8.28 36.78
N ASP A 207 16.38 6.99 36.87
CA ASP A 207 16.82 6.34 38.11
C ASP A 207 17.99 5.41 37.80
N ARG A 208 18.61 4.88 38.83
CA ARG A 208 19.77 4.00 38.69
C ARG A 208 19.52 2.68 39.38
N LEU A 209 19.67 1.60 38.66
CA LEU A 209 19.61 0.24 39.19
C LEU A 209 20.82 -0.05 40.12
N ALA A 210 20.71 -1.10 40.93
CA ALA A 210 21.78 -1.59 41.77
C ALA A 210 23.04 -1.96 40.98
N SER A 211 22.88 -2.43 39.74
CA SER A 211 23.96 -2.67 38.76
C SER A 211 24.72 -1.40 38.36
N GLY A 212 24.21 -0.21 38.69
CA GLY A 212 24.77 1.08 38.29
C GLY A 212 24.26 1.59 36.95
N ARG A 213 23.40 0.86 36.28
CA ARG A 213 22.80 1.25 35.02
C ARG A 213 21.73 2.32 35.21
N THR A 214 21.77 3.37 34.40
CA THR A 214 20.74 4.41 34.38
C THR A 214 19.57 3.95 33.52
N ILE A 215 18.36 4.04 34.07
CA ILE A 215 17.11 3.69 33.41
C ILE A 215 16.16 4.88 33.32
N LEU A 216 15.23 4.85 32.40
CA LEU A 216 14.14 5.79 32.30
C LEU A 216 13.03 5.39 33.27
N MET A 217 12.58 6.31 34.13
CA MET A 217 11.49 6.09 35.08
C MET A 217 10.17 6.68 34.61
N SER A 218 10.20 7.78 33.89
CA SER A 218 9.03 8.33 33.21
C SER A 218 9.45 9.23 32.06
N LYS A 219 8.57 9.34 31.09
CA LYS A 219 8.73 10.24 29.96
C LYS A 219 7.39 10.92 29.68
N ASP A 220 7.35 12.21 29.94
CA ASP A 220 6.19 13.05 29.69
C ASP A 220 6.43 13.93 28.48
N ILE A 221 5.49 13.91 27.54
CA ILE A 221 5.55 14.69 26.32
C ILE A 221 4.33 15.61 26.28
N GLU A 222 4.55 16.90 26.07
CA GLU A 222 3.51 17.87 25.83
C GLU A 222 3.77 18.60 24.50
N VAL A 223 2.76 18.62 23.62
CA VAL A 223 2.81 19.28 22.32
C VAL A 223 1.64 20.23 22.21
N ILE A 224 1.92 21.46 21.80
CA ILE A 224 0.93 22.48 21.52
C ILE A 224 1.17 22.99 20.09
N GLY A 225 0.11 23.11 19.33
CA GLY A 225 0.20 23.54 17.93
C GLY A 225 -1.15 23.66 17.26
N HIS A 226 -1.17 23.46 15.95
CA HIS A 226 -2.36 23.57 15.13
C HIS A 226 -2.36 22.50 14.03
N VAL A 227 -3.57 22.06 13.67
CA VAL A 227 -3.81 21.21 12.49
C VAL A 227 -5.00 21.77 11.73
N ASN A 228 -4.83 22.07 10.43
CA ASN A 228 -5.87 22.68 9.61
C ASN A 228 -6.54 23.91 10.29
N LYS A 229 -5.72 24.78 10.92
CA LYS A 229 -6.14 25.97 11.71
C LYS A 229 -6.89 25.66 13.01
N LYS A 230 -7.08 24.41 13.39
CA LYS A 230 -7.67 24.02 14.67
C LYS A 230 -6.57 23.86 15.72
N PRO A 231 -6.79 24.28 16.97
CA PRO A 231 -5.81 24.08 18.03
C PRO A 231 -5.58 22.60 18.27
N LEU A 232 -4.30 22.25 18.44
CA LEU A 232 -3.81 20.91 18.76
C LEU A 232 -3.17 20.90 20.13
N LYS A 233 -3.52 19.92 20.95
CA LYS A 233 -2.82 19.60 22.19
C LYS A 233 -2.63 18.10 22.27
N ILE A 234 -1.36 17.67 22.45
CA ILE A 234 -1.03 16.26 22.70
C ILE A 234 -0.34 16.18 24.06
N ARG A 235 -0.74 15.22 24.86
CA ARG A 235 -0.02 14.79 26.06
C ARG A 235 0.21 13.30 25.95
N ALA A 236 1.42 12.85 26.20
CA ALA A 236 1.76 11.45 26.29
C ALA A 236 2.63 11.21 27.51
N ASN A 237 2.37 10.11 28.19
CA ASN A 237 3.17 9.64 29.30
C ASN A 237 3.61 8.21 29.00
N VAL A 238 4.88 7.91 29.20
CA VAL A 238 5.45 6.57 29.06
C VAL A 238 6.14 6.21 30.38
N VAL A 239 5.79 5.06 30.92
CA VAL A 239 6.39 4.52 32.13
C VAL A 239 6.86 3.08 31.89
N PRO A 240 8.05 2.68 32.36
CA PRO A 240 8.49 1.31 32.31
C PRO A 240 7.66 0.47 33.30
N VAL A 241 7.30 -0.73 32.89
CA VAL A 241 6.55 -1.69 33.70
C VAL A 241 7.50 -2.74 34.29
N ALA A 242 8.34 -3.31 33.42
CA ALA A 242 9.37 -4.27 33.77
C ALA A 242 10.50 -4.21 32.76
N LEU A 243 11.70 -4.51 33.18
CA LEU A 243 12.87 -4.61 32.32
C LEU A 243 13.75 -5.78 32.76
N TYR A 244 14.59 -6.24 31.84
CA TYR A 244 15.62 -7.23 32.12
C TYR A 244 17.00 -6.57 32.14
N ASP A 245 17.76 -6.86 33.15
CA ASP A 245 19.16 -6.45 33.29
C ASP A 245 20.03 -7.71 33.33
N ASP A 246 21.11 -7.76 32.53
CA ASP A 246 22.00 -8.92 32.44
C ASP A 246 22.71 -9.28 33.78
N GLN A 247 22.84 -8.33 34.68
CA GLN A 247 23.49 -8.53 35.96
C GLN A 247 22.53 -8.91 37.08
N ASP A 248 21.39 -8.23 37.14
CA ASP A 248 20.44 -8.32 38.25
C ASP A 248 19.17 -9.12 37.86
N GLY A 249 18.97 -9.46 36.59
CA GLY A 249 17.80 -10.22 36.08
C GLY A 249 16.59 -9.33 35.83
N VAL A 250 15.39 -9.85 36.12
CA VAL A 250 14.13 -9.13 35.90
C VAL A 250 13.85 -8.13 37.00
N HIS A 251 13.70 -6.87 36.64
CA HIS A 251 13.24 -5.80 37.51
C HIS A 251 11.79 -5.45 37.20
N VAL A 252 10.89 -5.72 38.12
CA VAL A 252 9.49 -5.30 38.04
C VAL A 252 9.38 -3.93 38.71
N ILE A 253 8.94 -2.92 37.95
CA ILE A 253 8.79 -1.55 38.44
C ILE A 253 7.35 -1.30 38.89
N HIS A 254 6.38 -1.85 38.13
CA HIS A 254 4.94 -1.72 38.41
C HIS A 254 4.24 -3.07 38.30
N ASP A 255 4.06 -3.77 39.43
CA ASP A 255 3.43 -5.09 39.50
C ASP A 255 1.99 -5.11 38.99
N GLU A 256 1.20 -4.08 39.30
CA GLU A 256 -0.18 -3.97 38.86
C GLU A 256 -0.27 -3.91 37.32
N LEU A 257 0.57 -3.09 36.71
CA LEU A 257 0.63 -2.94 35.26
C LEU A 257 1.16 -4.21 34.57
N LEU A 258 2.10 -4.91 35.17
CA LEU A 258 2.59 -6.19 34.66
C LEU A 258 1.50 -7.25 34.65
N SER A 259 0.65 -7.27 35.68
CA SER A 259 -0.52 -8.16 35.76
C SER A 259 -1.52 -7.85 34.64
N GLU A 260 -1.76 -6.57 34.31
CA GLU A 260 -2.61 -6.17 33.20
C GLU A 260 -2.07 -6.64 31.85
N VAL A 261 -0.76 -6.51 31.60
CA VAL A 261 -0.13 -6.99 30.34
C VAL A 261 -0.38 -8.47 30.10
N SER A 262 -0.52 -9.25 31.15
CA SER A 262 -0.74 -10.70 31.13
C SER A 262 -2.21 -11.09 31.05
N ASP A 263 -3.16 -10.14 31.06
CA ASP A 263 -4.59 -10.40 31.00
C ASP A 263 -4.94 -11.02 29.62
N PRO A 264 -5.65 -12.19 29.59
CA PRO A 264 -6.02 -12.87 28.36
C PRO A 264 -7.00 -12.08 27.45
N ARG A 265 -7.60 -10.99 27.94
CA ARG A 265 -8.46 -10.10 27.16
C ARG A 265 -7.68 -9.09 26.33
N ILE A 266 -6.41 -8.89 26.63
CA ILE A 266 -5.53 -7.98 25.89
C ILE A 266 -5.21 -8.58 24.53
N ARG A 267 -5.40 -7.77 23.48
CA ARG A 267 -4.97 -8.09 22.12
C ARG A 267 -3.50 -7.72 21.94
N GLU A 268 -2.86 -8.47 21.05
CA GLU A 268 -1.46 -8.27 20.72
C GLU A 268 -1.31 -8.09 19.20
N GLU A 269 -0.53 -7.10 18.79
CA GLU A 269 -0.15 -6.87 17.40
C GLU A 269 1.37 -6.70 17.29
N SER A 270 2.00 -7.46 16.39
CA SER A 270 3.43 -7.33 16.12
C SER A 270 3.71 -6.09 15.29
N VAL A 271 4.75 -5.35 15.66
CA VAL A 271 5.28 -4.22 14.91
C VAL A 271 6.37 -4.70 13.97
N GLN A 272 6.12 -4.64 12.68
CA GLN A 272 7.15 -4.97 11.70
C GLN A 272 8.19 -3.85 11.62
N LEU A 273 9.38 -4.11 12.14
CA LEU A 273 10.51 -3.17 12.12
C LEU A 273 11.25 -3.22 10.78
N ASP A 274 11.51 -4.43 10.32
CA ASP A 274 12.21 -4.72 9.08
C ASP A 274 11.40 -5.70 8.23
N SER A 275 11.24 -5.39 6.97
CA SER A 275 10.62 -6.27 5.98
C SER A 275 11.51 -6.27 4.75
N PHE A 276 11.83 -7.47 4.22
CA PHE A 276 12.59 -7.58 2.97
C PHE A 276 11.84 -6.91 1.81
N PHE A 277 10.52 -6.97 1.83
CA PHE A 277 9.68 -6.29 0.87
C PHE A 277 8.79 -5.24 1.57
N PRO A 278 8.47 -4.13 0.88
CA PRO A 278 8.99 -3.72 -0.43
C PRO A 278 10.47 -3.29 -0.34
N LEU A 279 11.26 -3.66 -1.33
CA LEU A 279 12.64 -3.17 -1.46
C LEU A 279 12.66 -1.64 -1.45
N MET A 280 13.68 -1.01 -0.86
CA MET A 280 13.78 0.45 -0.68
C MET A 280 12.65 1.03 0.21
N GLY A 281 11.93 0.20 0.95
CA GLY A 281 10.85 0.64 1.84
C GLY A 281 11.30 1.64 2.88
N ASP A 282 12.53 1.51 3.39
CA ASP A 282 13.08 2.41 4.40
C ASP A 282 13.19 3.85 3.93
N ILE A 283 13.53 4.08 2.64
CA ILE A 283 13.61 5.43 2.07
C ILE A 283 12.24 6.12 2.09
N VAL A 284 11.18 5.36 1.88
CA VAL A 284 9.80 5.88 1.87
C VAL A 284 9.29 6.09 3.28
N ARG A 285 9.56 5.13 4.19
CA ARG A 285 9.24 5.27 5.62
C ARG A 285 9.95 6.46 6.28
N GLN A 286 11.19 6.74 5.85
CA GLN A 286 11.94 7.94 6.29
C GLN A 286 11.22 9.24 5.95
N LYS A 287 10.35 9.24 4.96
CA LYS A 287 9.51 10.39 4.59
C LYS A 287 8.16 10.43 5.32
N GLY A 288 7.96 9.56 6.31
CA GLY A 288 6.71 9.48 7.07
C GLY A 288 5.55 8.82 6.31
N ILE A 289 5.83 8.13 5.19
CA ILE A 289 4.80 7.47 4.39
C ILE A 289 4.68 6.03 4.85
N ASP A 290 3.47 5.62 5.23
CA ASP A 290 3.16 4.23 5.53
C ASP A 290 3.20 3.39 4.25
N LEU A 291 3.87 2.26 4.34
CA LEU A 291 3.95 1.30 3.25
C LEU A 291 2.83 0.28 3.36
N PRO A 292 2.26 -0.15 2.23
CA PRO A 292 1.38 -1.31 2.24
C PRO A 292 2.15 -2.55 2.67
N LEU A 293 1.47 -3.45 3.39
CA LEU A 293 2.03 -4.75 3.73
C LEU A 293 2.48 -5.48 2.46
N PRO A 294 3.59 -6.24 2.52
CA PRO A 294 4.29 -6.70 1.31
C PRO A 294 3.49 -7.75 0.52
N TYR A 295 2.79 -8.64 1.16
CA TYR A 295 2.09 -9.75 0.52
C TYR A 295 0.59 -9.55 0.56
N GLY A 296 -0.12 -9.97 -0.48
CA GLY A 296 -1.55 -9.86 -0.56
C GLY A 296 -2.22 -11.08 -1.21
N PHE A 297 -3.42 -11.39 -0.72
CA PHE A 297 -4.38 -12.27 -1.38
C PHE A 297 -5.69 -11.52 -1.57
N SER A 298 -6.34 -11.74 -2.70
CA SER A 298 -7.67 -11.18 -2.92
C SER A 298 -8.56 -12.09 -3.74
N VAL A 299 -9.87 -11.93 -3.52
CA VAL A 299 -10.94 -12.56 -4.29
C VAL A 299 -11.67 -11.45 -5.00
N ALA A 300 -11.83 -11.58 -6.31
CA ALA A 300 -12.59 -10.64 -7.10
C ALA A 300 -13.74 -11.34 -7.83
N TYR A 301 -14.92 -10.75 -7.73
CA TYR A 301 -16.07 -11.04 -8.57
C TYR A 301 -16.25 -9.92 -9.57
N ARG A 302 -16.41 -10.27 -10.85
CA ARG A 302 -16.71 -9.33 -11.92
C ARG A 302 -17.85 -9.85 -12.77
N ASN A 303 -18.86 -9.01 -12.94
CA ASN A 303 -19.91 -9.19 -13.95
C ASN A 303 -19.62 -8.20 -15.08
N GLN A 304 -19.68 -8.68 -16.32
CA GLN A 304 -19.46 -7.89 -17.53
C GLN A 304 -20.52 -8.17 -18.57
N GLU A 305 -21.19 -7.14 -19.02
CA GLU A 305 -22.16 -7.18 -20.11
C GLU A 305 -21.55 -6.56 -21.36
N MET A 306 -21.75 -7.21 -22.50
CA MET A 306 -21.27 -6.73 -23.80
C MET A 306 -22.34 -6.90 -24.88
N ASN A 307 -22.43 -5.88 -25.72
CA ASN A 307 -23.21 -5.92 -26.97
C ASN A 307 -22.21 -5.87 -28.11
N LEU A 308 -22.12 -6.96 -28.88
CA LEU A 308 -21.09 -7.18 -29.85
C LEU A 308 -21.70 -7.18 -31.26
N PRO A 309 -21.58 -6.08 -32.02
CA PRO A 309 -21.92 -6.08 -33.44
C PRO A 309 -21.01 -7.03 -34.20
N PHE A 310 -21.58 -7.75 -35.14
CA PHE A 310 -20.83 -8.65 -36.01
C PHE A 310 -20.37 -7.93 -37.28
N ASN A 311 -19.20 -8.29 -37.78
CA ASN A 311 -18.69 -7.84 -39.08
C ASN A 311 -18.47 -9.00 -40.06
N ASN A 312 -18.38 -10.22 -39.57
CA ASN A 312 -18.17 -11.40 -40.40
C ASN A 312 -18.66 -12.69 -39.72
N PHE A 313 -19.27 -13.58 -40.50
CA PHE A 313 -19.62 -14.94 -40.11
C PHE A 313 -18.87 -15.95 -40.98
N ASN A 314 -18.01 -16.75 -40.37
CA ASN A 314 -17.38 -17.90 -41.01
C ASN A 314 -17.50 -19.10 -40.06
N ILE A 315 -18.20 -20.13 -40.49
CA ILE A 315 -18.45 -21.35 -39.73
C ILE A 315 -17.97 -22.54 -40.57
N MET A 316 -17.16 -23.42 -39.99
CA MET A 316 -16.57 -24.58 -40.64
C MET A 316 -15.81 -24.23 -41.94
N GLY A 317 -15.17 -23.05 -41.98
CA GLY A 317 -14.46 -22.55 -43.16
C GLY A 317 -15.37 -22.01 -44.29
N LEU A 318 -16.68 -21.95 -44.08
CA LEU A 318 -17.65 -21.39 -45.03
C LEU A 318 -18.02 -19.97 -44.63
N GLY A 319 -17.79 -19.00 -45.51
CA GLY A 319 -18.29 -17.63 -45.35
C GLY A 319 -19.81 -17.59 -45.44
N LEU A 320 -20.48 -17.18 -44.34
CA LEU A 320 -21.95 -17.17 -44.26
C LEU A 320 -22.56 -15.76 -44.33
N ASN A 321 -21.81 -14.74 -44.70
CA ASN A 321 -22.29 -13.35 -44.78
C ASN A 321 -23.41 -13.15 -45.82
N ASP A 322 -23.52 -14.04 -46.84
CA ASP A 322 -24.62 -14.03 -47.76
C ASP A 322 -25.92 -14.62 -47.18
N LEU A 323 -25.79 -15.49 -46.20
CA LEU A 323 -26.92 -16.13 -45.52
C LEU A 323 -27.40 -15.38 -44.29
N PHE A 324 -26.46 -14.78 -43.57
CA PHE A 324 -26.72 -13.97 -42.39
C PHE A 324 -26.14 -12.57 -42.61
N ASP A 325 -26.93 -11.54 -42.33
CA ASP A 325 -26.50 -10.13 -42.44
C ASP A 325 -25.74 -9.71 -41.16
N PRO A 326 -24.39 -9.56 -41.22
CA PRO A 326 -23.63 -9.16 -40.01
C PRO A 326 -24.05 -7.81 -39.49
N SER A 327 -24.41 -6.86 -40.33
CA SER A 327 -24.77 -5.48 -39.96
C SER A 327 -26.08 -5.38 -39.18
N LYS A 328 -26.91 -6.40 -39.23
CA LYS A 328 -28.19 -6.50 -38.53
C LYS A 328 -28.19 -7.58 -37.45
N SER A 329 -27.07 -8.20 -37.25
CA SER A 329 -26.89 -9.24 -36.25
C SER A 329 -26.14 -8.66 -35.02
N ILE A 330 -26.52 -9.10 -33.84
CA ILE A 330 -25.91 -8.66 -32.60
C ILE A 330 -25.68 -9.86 -31.67
N GLY A 331 -24.54 -9.87 -31.02
CA GLY A 331 -24.24 -10.77 -29.91
C GLY A 331 -24.41 -10.07 -28.57
N THR A 332 -25.19 -10.63 -27.70
CA THR A 332 -25.25 -10.19 -26.31
C THR A 332 -24.49 -11.18 -25.45
N VAL A 333 -23.63 -10.68 -24.58
CA VAL A 333 -22.79 -11.52 -23.71
C VAL A 333 -22.88 -11.00 -22.28
N ASN A 334 -23.18 -11.90 -21.36
CA ASN A 334 -23.07 -11.67 -19.93
C ASN A 334 -22.01 -12.63 -19.38
N ALA A 335 -20.94 -12.09 -18.82
CA ALA A 335 -19.82 -12.86 -18.30
C ALA A 335 -19.64 -12.61 -16.80
N ASP A 336 -19.82 -13.67 -16.03
CA ASP A 336 -19.58 -13.70 -14.59
C ASP A 336 -18.24 -14.35 -14.29
N SER A 337 -17.35 -13.65 -13.63
CA SER A 337 -16.04 -14.17 -13.29
C SER A 337 -15.76 -14.12 -11.79
N LEU A 338 -15.15 -15.18 -11.28
CA LEU A 338 -14.60 -15.28 -9.94
C LEU A 338 -13.11 -15.57 -10.05
N SER A 339 -12.28 -14.71 -9.50
CA SER A 339 -10.82 -14.85 -9.54
C SER A 339 -10.19 -14.75 -8.17
N LEU A 340 -9.11 -15.51 -7.99
CA LEU A 340 -8.18 -15.42 -6.87
C LEU A 340 -6.90 -14.75 -7.38
N ARG A 341 -6.40 -13.80 -6.61
CA ARG A 341 -5.16 -13.08 -6.91
C ARG A 341 -4.22 -13.21 -5.73
N GLY A 342 -2.96 -13.54 -6.01
CA GLY A 342 -1.83 -13.42 -5.06
C GLY A 342 -0.88 -12.35 -5.56
N ASP A 343 -0.46 -11.44 -4.68
CA ASP A 343 0.37 -10.30 -5.07
C ASP A 343 1.50 -10.02 -4.08
N ILE A 344 2.53 -9.33 -4.59
CA ILE A 344 3.69 -8.87 -3.82
C ILE A 344 4.05 -7.45 -4.22
N ASN A 345 4.29 -6.58 -3.24
CA ASN A 345 4.86 -5.26 -3.44
C ASN A 345 6.40 -5.39 -3.52
N ILE A 346 6.96 -5.41 -4.73
CA ILE A 346 8.41 -5.50 -4.93
C ILE A 346 9.09 -4.20 -4.53
N LEU A 347 8.50 -3.06 -4.93
CA LEU A 347 8.92 -1.71 -4.54
C LEU A 347 7.71 -0.97 -3.93
N PRO A 348 7.89 0.10 -3.19
CA PRO A 348 6.80 0.89 -2.63
C PRO A 348 5.75 1.35 -3.64
N PHE A 349 6.16 1.50 -4.89
CA PHE A 349 5.35 1.97 -6.01
C PHE A 349 5.08 0.86 -7.05
N TRP A 350 5.58 -0.37 -6.84
CA TRP A 350 5.49 -1.46 -7.81
C TRP A 350 5.00 -2.76 -7.17
N ASN A 351 3.80 -3.17 -7.58
CA ASN A 351 3.16 -4.42 -7.21
C ASN A 351 3.14 -5.38 -8.40
N VAL A 352 3.39 -6.65 -8.17
CA VAL A 352 3.29 -7.73 -9.16
C VAL A 352 2.37 -8.81 -8.63
N PHE A 353 1.57 -9.42 -9.51
CA PHE A 353 0.59 -10.40 -9.09
C PHE A 353 0.36 -11.50 -10.13
N GLY A 354 -0.07 -12.65 -9.62
CA GLY A 354 -0.67 -13.73 -10.40
C GLY A 354 -2.15 -13.85 -10.09
N LEU A 355 -2.93 -14.30 -11.05
CA LEU A 355 -4.35 -14.57 -10.88
C LEU A 355 -4.74 -15.89 -11.52
N LEU A 356 -5.76 -16.52 -10.95
CA LEU A 356 -6.43 -17.69 -11.48
C LEU A 356 -7.93 -17.58 -11.19
N GLY A 357 -8.76 -18.11 -12.05
CA GLY A 357 -10.20 -17.97 -11.88
C GLY A 357 -11.02 -18.78 -12.86
N LYS A 358 -12.32 -18.52 -12.79
CA LYS A 358 -13.32 -19.08 -13.70
C LYS A 358 -14.21 -17.98 -14.24
N VAL A 359 -14.66 -18.15 -15.48
CA VAL A 359 -15.62 -17.27 -16.12
C VAL A 359 -16.76 -18.12 -16.68
N ASN A 360 -17.98 -17.77 -16.30
CA ASN A 360 -19.20 -18.29 -16.90
C ASN A 360 -19.72 -17.25 -17.88
N VAL A 361 -19.96 -17.65 -19.11
CA VAL A 361 -20.41 -16.79 -20.19
C VAL A 361 -21.76 -17.28 -20.69
N ASP A 362 -22.76 -16.44 -20.49
CA ASP A 362 -24.07 -16.58 -21.12
C ASP A 362 -24.12 -15.65 -22.33
N ALA A 363 -24.12 -16.20 -23.53
CA ALA A 363 -24.18 -15.46 -24.76
C ALA A 363 -25.44 -15.80 -25.55
N ALA A 364 -25.97 -14.82 -26.25
CA ALA A 364 -27.03 -15.01 -27.22
C ALA A 364 -26.64 -14.32 -28.53
N ILE A 365 -26.72 -15.07 -29.62
CA ILE A 365 -26.48 -14.55 -30.96
C ILE A 365 -27.84 -14.37 -31.63
N ASP A 366 -28.21 -13.14 -31.91
CA ASP A 366 -29.36 -12.80 -32.74
C ASP A 366 -28.88 -12.48 -34.15
N ALA A 367 -28.97 -13.46 -35.04
CA ALA A 367 -28.50 -13.35 -36.44
C ALA A 367 -29.68 -13.18 -37.39
N GLU A 368 -29.62 -12.14 -38.25
CA GLU A 368 -30.62 -11.93 -39.26
C GLU A 368 -30.30 -12.79 -40.48
N TYR A 369 -31.14 -13.81 -40.72
CA TYR A 369 -31.10 -14.61 -41.91
C TYR A 369 -31.67 -13.83 -43.10
N THR A 370 -30.95 -13.79 -44.22
CA THR A 370 -31.24 -12.94 -45.39
C THR A 370 -32.30 -13.48 -46.33
N GLY A 371 -32.66 -14.76 -46.23
CA GLY A 371 -33.54 -15.44 -47.20
C GLY A 371 -32.86 -15.84 -48.52
N LYS A 372 -31.61 -15.41 -48.76
CA LYS A 372 -30.91 -15.65 -50.05
C LYS A 372 -30.74 -17.12 -50.41
N ALA A 373 -30.63 -18.03 -49.46
CA ALA A 373 -30.55 -19.46 -49.77
C ALA A 373 -31.83 -19.97 -50.43
N GLY A 374 -32.98 -19.55 -49.93
CA GLY A 374 -34.28 -19.88 -50.52
C GLY A 374 -34.46 -19.23 -51.88
N GLU A 375 -34.03 -17.96 -52.04
CA GLU A 375 -34.06 -17.28 -53.33
C GLU A 375 -33.18 -17.98 -54.39
N ALA A 376 -31.97 -18.40 -54.05
CA ALA A 376 -31.09 -19.16 -54.95
C ALA A 376 -31.70 -20.51 -55.37
N ILE A 377 -32.43 -21.17 -54.47
CA ILE A 377 -33.14 -22.39 -54.75
C ILE A 377 -34.34 -22.07 -55.64
N LYS A 378 -35.10 -21.03 -55.36
CA LYS A 378 -36.22 -20.53 -56.15
C LYS A 378 -35.83 -20.26 -57.61
N ASP A 379 -34.73 -19.54 -57.82
CA ASP A 379 -34.22 -19.19 -59.15
C ASP A 379 -33.82 -20.44 -59.92
N LYS A 380 -33.07 -21.37 -59.30
CA LYS A 380 -32.69 -22.65 -59.91
C LYS A 380 -33.89 -23.54 -60.24
N LEU A 381 -34.97 -23.49 -59.47
CA LEU A 381 -36.19 -24.22 -59.71
C LEU A 381 -37.01 -23.57 -60.85
N ASN A 382 -37.05 -22.22 -60.86
CA ASN A 382 -37.74 -21.49 -61.95
C ASN A 382 -37.04 -21.62 -63.32
N ASP A 383 -35.68 -21.72 -63.31
CA ASP A 383 -34.90 -21.98 -64.52
C ASP A 383 -35.24 -23.36 -65.13
N LYS A 384 -35.56 -24.34 -64.28
CA LYS A 384 -35.93 -25.70 -64.73
C LYS A 384 -37.41 -25.82 -65.09
N LEU A 385 -38.30 -25.20 -64.35
CA LEU A 385 -39.75 -25.21 -64.49
C LEU A 385 -40.35 -23.88 -64.03
N PRO A 386 -40.82 -23.02 -64.97
CA PRO A 386 -41.38 -21.70 -64.59
C PRO A 386 -42.52 -21.81 -63.58
N GLY A 387 -42.40 -21.07 -62.47
CA GLY A 387 -43.38 -21.04 -61.37
C GLY A 387 -43.15 -22.02 -60.21
N LEU A 388 -42.29 -23.05 -60.39
CA LEU A 388 -42.03 -24.06 -59.37
C LEU A 388 -41.25 -23.43 -58.16
N GLY A 389 -40.30 -22.56 -58.43
CA GLY A 389 -39.56 -21.85 -57.37
C GLY A 389 -40.47 -20.92 -56.60
N ASN A 390 -41.43 -20.26 -57.23
CA ASN A 390 -42.41 -19.44 -56.53
C ASN A 390 -43.33 -20.26 -55.63
N ALA A 391 -43.75 -21.43 -56.06
CA ALA A 391 -44.51 -22.34 -55.19
C ALA A 391 -43.67 -22.90 -54.02
N PHE A 392 -42.40 -23.19 -54.28
CA PHE A 392 -41.45 -23.60 -53.22
C PHE A 392 -41.35 -22.56 -52.08
N CYS A 393 -41.15 -21.32 -52.45
CA CYS A 393 -41.02 -20.25 -51.42
C CYS A 393 -42.38 -19.91 -50.78
N ARG A 394 -43.51 -20.08 -51.44
CA ARG A 394 -44.82 -19.75 -50.89
C ARG A 394 -45.44 -20.88 -50.08
N GLU A 395 -45.26 -22.12 -50.47
CA GLU A 395 -46.03 -23.25 -49.94
C GLU A 395 -45.16 -24.30 -49.25
N LEU A 396 -43.94 -24.61 -49.76
CA LEU A 396 -43.09 -25.68 -49.27
C LEU A 396 -42.10 -25.24 -48.23
N ALA A 397 -41.43 -24.10 -48.41
CA ALA A 397 -40.38 -23.63 -47.47
C ALA A 397 -40.33 -22.10 -47.39
N PRO A 398 -41.42 -21.45 -46.93
CA PRO A 398 -41.47 -20.00 -46.83
C PRO A 398 -40.40 -19.44 -45.87
N ALA A 399 -40.02 -20.18 -44.86
CA ALA A 399 -38.98 -19.77 -43.92
C ALA A 399 -37.57 -19.67 -44.54
N LEU A 400 -37.29 -20.41 -45.61
CA LEU A 400 -35.99 -20.34 -46.32
C LEU A 400 -35.90 -19.15 -47.28
N CYS A 401 -37.04 -18.61 -47.71
CA CYS A 401 -37.10 -17.52 -48.67
C CYS A 401 -37.38 -16.14 -48.05
N ASN A 402 -37.73 -16.11 -46.77
CA ASN A 402 -38.00 -14.87 -46.04
C ASN A 402 -36.87 -14.59 -45.07
N THR A 403 -36.66 -13.31 -44.77
CA THR A 403 -35.80 -12.89 -43.68
C THR A 403 -36.35 -13.39 -42.35
N ALA A 404 -35.49 -13.86 -41.45
CA ALA A 404 -35.87 -14.36 -40.15
C ALA A 404 -34.73 -14.09 -39.14
N ASN A 405 -35.08 -13.82 -37.92
CA ASN A 405 -34.10 -13.74 -36.82
C ASN A 405 -33.88 -15.16 -36.27
N VAL A 406 -32.63 -15.57 -36.23
CA VAL A 406 -32.19 -16.82 -35.63
C VAL A 406 -31.54 -16.50 -34.30
N HIS A 407 -32.14 -16.97 -33.21
CA HIS A 407 -31.64 -16.81 -31.86
C HIS A 407 -30.90 -18.07 -31.42
N VAL A 408 -29.60 -17.91 -31.09
CA VAL A 408 -28.75 -19.03 -30.66
C VAL A 408 -28.22 -18.72 -29.27
N PRO A 409 -28.76 -19.32 -28.19
CA PRO A 409 -28.19 -19.20 -26.85
C PRO A 409 -26.97 -20.11 -26.71
N LEU A 410 -25.92 -19.58 -26.06
CA LEU A 410 -24.69 -20.30 -25.78
C LEU A 410 -24.35 -20.14 -24.31
N HIS A 411 -23.98 -21.24 -23.67
CA HIS A 411 -23.44 -21.23 -22.30
C HIS A 411 -22.05 -21.84 -22.33
N LEU A 412 -21.05 -21.05 -21.90
CA LEU A 412 -19.64 -21.43 -21.96
C LEU A 412 -18.98 -21.21 -20.60
N GLU A 413 -18.16 -22.16 -20.19
CA GLU A 413 -17.36 -22.05 -18.95
C GLU A 413 -15.87 -22.03 -19.31
N TYR A 414 -15.14 -21.07 -18.71
CA TYR A 414 -13.71 -20.93 -18.96
C TYR A 414 -12.93 -20.97 -17.64
N ASP A 415 -11.77 -21.63 -17.67
CA ASP A 415 -10.71 -21.42 -16.71
C ASP A 415 -9.86 -20.21 -17.15
N VAL A 416 -9.39 -19.42 -16.21
CA VAL A 416 -8.55 -18.23 -16.45
C VAL A 416 -7.27 -18.32 -15.64
N ILE A 417 -6.16 -17.98 -16.27
CA ILE A 417 -4.87 -17.76 -15.61
C ILE A 417 -4.24 -16.48 -16.15
N GLY A 418 -3.52 -15.78 -15.31
CA GLY A 418 -2.85 -14.56 -15.74
C GLY A 418 -1.85 -14.01 -14.75
N VAL A 419 -1.13 -13.02 -15.23
CA VAL A 419 -0.17 -12.25 -14.47
C VAL A 419 -0.40 -10.76 -14.71
N GLY A 420 0.02 -9.94 -13.77
CA GLY A 420 -0.11 -8.50 -13.94
C GLY A 420 0.83 -7.71 -13.06
N SER A 421 0.83 -6.43 -13.29
CA SER A 421 1.66 -5.47 -12.57
C SER A 421 0.94 -4.15 -12.39
N THR A 422 1.15 -3.52 -11.23
CA THR A 422 0.63 -2.18 -10.94
C THR A 422 1.79 -1.27 -10.57
N LEU A 423 1.87 -0.13 -11.24
CA LEU A 423 2.74 0.97 -10.88
C LEU A 423 1.89 2.10 -10.32
N SER A 424 2.30 2.68 -9.18
CA SER A 424 1.56 3.75 -8.50
C SER A 424 2.51 4.82 -8.02
N VAL A 425 2.11 6.09 -8.16
CA VAL A 425 2.81 7.24 -7.60
C VAL A 425 1.83 8.12 -6.87
N GLY A 426 2.24 8.67 -5.73
CA GLY A 426 1.42 9.55 -4.91
C GLY A 426 2.09 10.91 -4.68
N TYR A 427 1.28 11.95 -4.59
CA TYR A 427 1.70 13.27 -4.16
C TYR A 427 0.62 13.88 -3.27
N LYS A 428 0.90 14.02 -1.98
CA LYS A 428 -0.09 14.37 -0.95
C LYS A 428 -1.27 13.39 -0.98
N GLU A 429 -2.48 13.90 -1.12
CA GLU A 429 -3.71 13.10 -1.19
C GLU A 429 -4.02 12.57 -2.60
N PHE A 430 -3.29 13.02 -3.63
CA PHE A 430 -3.49 12.55 -5.01
C PHE A 430 -2.58 11.37 -5.33
N PHE A 431 -3.10 10.46 -6.13
CA PHE A 431 -2.30 9.38 -6.68
C PHE A 431 -2.63 9.10 -8.15
N ALA A 432 -1.66 8.57 -8.85
CA ALA A 432 -1.83 8.02 -10.18
C ALA A 432 -1.34 6.57 -10.19
N SER A 433 -2.05 5.70 -10.88
CA SER A 433 -1.64 4.31 -11.04
C SER A 433 -1.94 3.78 -12.42
N VAL A 434 -1.17 2.79 -12.85
CA VAL A 434 -1.43 2.02 -14.07
C VAL A 434 -1.31 0.56 -13.72
N THR A 435 -2.37 -0.20 -13.96
CA THR A 435 -2.39 -1.65 -13.84
C THR A 435 -2.42 -2.28 -15.21
N GLY A 436 -1.49 -3.18 -15.49
CA GLY A 436 -1.48 -4.02 -16.69
C GLY A 436 -1.70 -5.47 -16.31
N THR A 437 -2.53 -6.19 -17.06
CA THR A 437 -2.73 -7.64 -16.91
C THR A 437 -2.59 -8.34 -18.25
N TYR A 438 -2.07 -9.55 -18.20
CA TYR A 438 -1.98 -10.49 -19.31
C TYR A 438 -2.64 -11.78 -18.86
N THR A 439 -3.79 -12.10 -19.45
CA THR A 439 -4.61 -13.25 -19.08
C THR A 439 -4.89 -14.11 -20.29
N THR A 440 -5.01 -15.40 -20.06
CA THR A 440 -5.47 -16.35 -21.07
C THR A 440 -6.61 -17.19 -20.49
N THR A 441 -7.49 -17.66 -21.37
CA THR A 441 -8.66 -18.46 -21.00
C THR A 441 -8.62 -19.81 -21.69
N ARG A 442 -9.16 -20.83 -21.03
CA ARG A 442 -9.34 -22.17 -21.60
C ARG A 442 -10.79 -22.59 -21.46
N LEU A 443 -11.42 -22.92 -22.57
CA LEU A 443 -12.78 -23.46 -22.57
C LEU A 443 -12.80 -24.81 -21.85
N LYS A 444 -13.76 -24.98 -20.95
CA LYS A 444 -13.92 -26.25 -20.22
C LYS A 444 -14.22 -27.40 -21.17
N GLY A 445 -13.38 -28.43 -21.09
CA GLY A 445 -13.45 -29.58 -22.02
C GLY A 445 -12.45 -29.51 -23.17
N ASN A 446 -11.76 -28.39 -23.36
CA ASN A 446 -10.66 -28.26 -24.32
C ASN A 446 -9.31 -28.26 -23.58
N ASP A 447 -8.29 -28.78 -24.25
CA ASP A 447 -6.93 -28.82 -23.72
C ASP A 447 -6.13 -27.54 -24.02
N ASP A 448 -6.51 -26.81 -25.05
CA ASP A 448 -5.79 -25.63 -25.54
C ASP A 448 -6.20 -24.34 -24.84
N TRP A 449 -5.21 -23.52 -24.52
CA TRP A 449 -5.40 -22.16 -24.05
C TRP A 449 -5.64 -21.21 -25.23
N GLY A 450 -6.62 -20.35 -25.07
CA GLY A 450 -6.96 -19.34 -26.07
C GLY A 450 -5.96 -18.19 -26.15
N ASP A 451 -6.24 -17.27 -27.05
CA ASP A 451 -5.42 -16.07 -27.23
C ASP A 451 -5.38 -15.21 -25.96
N PRO A 452 -4.22 -14.60 -25.68
CA PRO A 452 -4.08 -13.77 -24.51
C PRO A 452 -4.86 -12.46 -24.63
N ILE A 453 -5.46 -12.06 -23.52
CA ILE A 453 -6.16 -10.78 -23.35
C ILE A 453 -5.27 -9.85 -22.55
N VAL A 454 -4.94 -8.69 -23.12
CA VAL A 454 -4.21 -7.62 -22.43
C VAL A 454 -5.21 -6.60 -21.92
N THR A 455 -5.15 -6.29 -20.62
CA THR A 455 -5.95 -5.21 -20.04
C THR A 455 -5.02 -4.18 -19.45
N ILE A 456 -5.28 -2.89 -19.68
CA ILE A 456 -4.52 -1.76 -19.13
C ILE A 456 -5.51 -0.79 -18.49
N GLN A 457 -5.26 -0.44 -17.22
CA GLN A 457 -6.13 0.44 -16.43
C GLN A 457 -5.31 1.61 -15.86
N PRO A 458 -5.20 2.74 -16.57
CA PRO A 458 -4.71 3.98 -16.00
C PRO A 458 -5.78 4.62 -15.11
N MET A 459 -5.38 5.06 -13.90
CA MET A 459 -6.26 5.63 -12.90
C MET A 459 -5.61 6.84 -12.24
N LEU A 460 -6.45 7.83 -11.92
CA LEU A 460 -6.12 8.98 -11.09
C LEU A 460 -7.08 8.99 -9.90
N GLY A 461 -6.57 9.26 -8.71
CA GLY A 461 -7.42 9.20 -7.54
C GLY A 461 -7.05 10.20 -6.45
N TYR A 462 -7.95 10.28 -5.50
CA TYR A 462 -7.85 11.10 -4.30
C TYR A 462 -8.00 10.22 -3.06
N GLN A 463 -7.08 10.37 -2.13
CA GLN A 463 -7.05 9.62 -0.88
C GLN A 463 -7.77 10.39 0.22
N LEU A 464 -8.81 9.79 0.77
CA LEU A 464 -9.53 10.26 1.95
C LEU A 464 -8.83 9.66 3.19
N VAL A 465 -7.77 10.34 3.66
CA VAL A 465 -6.86 9.82 4.69
C VAL A 465 -7.61 9.47 5.97
N ASP A 466 -8.46 10.37 6.47
CA ASP A 466 -9.23 10.18 7.71
C ASP A 466 -10.20 8.98 7.66
N TYR A 467 -10.59 8.58 6.45
CA TYR A 467 -11.52 7.48 6.22
C TYR A 467 -10.83 6.21 5.74
N ARG A 468 -9.51 6.23 5.56
CA ARG A 468 -8.76 5.15 4.90
C ARG A 468 -9.42 4.67 3.61
N ALA A 469 -9.86 5.61 2.80
CA ALA A 469 -10.59 5.35 1.58
C ALA A 469 -9.96 6.09 0.40
N GLN A 470 -10.21 5.59 -0.80
CA GLN A 470 -9.72 6.17 -2.04
C GLN A 470 -10.86 6.24 -3.04
N LEU A 471 -11.00 7.37 -3.70
CA LEU A 471 -11.87 7.56 -4.84
C LEU A 471 -10.99 7.73 -6.07
N PHE A 472 -11.32 7.07 -7.15
CA PHE A 472 -10.54 7.18 -8.38
C PHE A 472 -11.40 7.07 -9.63
N LEU A 473 -10.88 7.65 -10.68
CA LEU A 473 -11.44 7.63 -12.02
C LEU A 473 -10.31 7.29 -13.01
N GLY A 474 -10.69 6.73 -14.15
CA GLY A 474 -9.72 6.31 -15.14
C GLY A 474 -10.37 5.75 -16.39
N ALA A 475 -9.62 4.90 -17.06
CA ALA A 475 -10.08 4.16 -18.22
C ALA A 475 -9.58 2.70 -18.15
N GLU A 476 -10.26 1.82 -18.83
CA GLU A 476 -9.86 0.43 -19.04
C GLU A 476 -9.73 0.16 -20.53
N TYR A 477 -8.54 -0.19 -20.95
CA TYR A 477 -8.28 -0.79 -22.26
C TYR A 477 -8.35 -2.30 -22.12
N GLN A 478 -9.08 -2.96 -23.00
CA GLN A 478 -9.14 -4.41 -23.08
C GLN A 478 -8.87 -4.84 -24.53
N GLY A 479 -7.66 -5.36 -24.77
CA GLY A 479 -7.24 -5.84 -26.08
C GLY A 479 -7.82 -7.22 -26.35
N LEU A 480 -9.02 -7.25 -26.91
CA LEU A 480 -9.63 -8.46 -27.42
C LEU A 480 -9.37 -8.54 -28.91
N LYS A 481 -9.15 -9.75 -29.43
CA LYS A 481 -8.99 -9.90 -30.88
C LYS A 481 -10.31 -9.66 -31.58
N PRO A 482 -10.30 -8.96 -32.72
CA PRO A 482 -11.53 -8.69 -33.47
C PRO A 482 -12.17 -9.95 -34.10
N ASN A 483 -11.47 -11.07 -34.08
CA ASN A 483 -11.98 -12.35 -34.53
C ASN A 483 -11.96 -13.35 -33.39
N MET A 484 -13.12 -13.86 -33.02
CA MET A 484 -13.24 -15.00 -32.13
C MET A 484 -13.16 -16.29 -32.97
N THR A 485 -12.06 -17.01 -32.81
CA THR A 485 -11.85 -18.32 -33.43
C THR A 485 -11.83 -19.40 -32.38
N GLY A 486 -12.43 -20.53 -32.63
CA GLY A 486 -12.41 -21.65 -31.71
C GLY A 486 -13.03 -22.91 -32.30
N THR A 487 -12.86 -24.00 -31.54
CA THR A 487 -13.52 -25.28 -31.77
C THR A 487 -14.38 -25.61 -30.54
N ILE A 488 -15.57 -26.10 -30.80
CA ILE A 488 -16.45 -26.65 -29.76
C ILE A 488 -16.48 -28.16 -29.97
N ASP A 489 -15.63 -28.88 -29.26
CA ASP A 489 -15.46 -30.33 -29.42
C ASP A 489 -16.71 -31.14 -29.02
N SER A 490 -17.57 -30.56 -28.20
CA SER A 490 -18.85 -31.17 -27.81
C SER A 490 -19.93 -31.14 -28.90
N ILE A 491 -19.69 -30.39 -29.97
CA ILE A 491 -20.61 -30.28 -31.14
C ILE A 491 -19.87 -30.81 -32.36
N GLU A 492 -20.36 -31.91 -32.94
CA GLU A 492 -19.84 -32.47 -34.19
C GLU A 492 -20.75 -32.16 -35.37
N VAL A 493 -20.19 -31.63 -36.43
CA VAL A 493 -20.87 -31.41 -37.71
C VAL A 493 -20.13 -32.19 -38.80
N GLY A 494 -20.80 -33.21 -39.36
CA GLY A 494 -20.19 -34.06 -40.39
C GLY A 494 -18.98 -34.86 -39.91
N GLY A 495 -18.90 -35.22 -38.60
CA GLY A 495 -17.81 -35.97 -37.99
C GLY A 495 -16.56 -35.14 -37.73
N LYS A 496 -16.68 -33.81 -37.70
CA LYS A 496 -15.64 -32.88 -37.32
C LYS A 496 -16.13 -31.98 -36.17
N PRO A 497 -15.26 -31.56 -35.24
CA PRO A 497 -15.60 -30.57 -34.24
C PRO A 497 -16.12 -29.28 -34.89
N PHE A 498 -17.03 -28.60 -34.20
CA PHE A 498 -17.60 -27.36 -34.70
C PHE A 498 -16.56 -26.22 -34.61
N GLU A 499 -16.08 -25.79 -35.78
CA GLU A 499 -15.13 -24.67 -35.90
C GLU A 499 -15.89 -23.38 -36.23
N TYR A 500 -15.55 -22.29 -35.50
CA TYR A 500 -16.10 -20.96 -35.76
C TYR A 500 -14.99 -19.92 -35.89
N ASN A 501 -15.21 -18.93 -36.74
CA ASN A 501 -14.39 -17.72 -36.87
C ASN A 501 -15.34 -16.56 -37.14
N VAL A 502 -15.65 -15.83 -36.08
CA VAL A 502 -16.63 -14.74 -36.11
C VAL A 502 -15.91 -13.44 -35.87
N GLY A 503 -16.05 -12.51 -36.81
CA GLY A 503 -15.55 -11.16 -36.68
C GLY A 503 -16.51 -10.32 -35.83
N LEU A 504 -15.96 -9.65 -34.82
CA LEU A 504 -16.68 -8.81 -33.88
C LEU A 504 -16.14 -7.37 -33.94
N ASP A 505 -17.03 -6.40 -33.83
CA ASP A 505 -16.65 -5.02 -33.65
C ASP A 505 -16.78 -4.67 -32.15
N MET A 506 -15.64 -4.49 -31.50
CA MET A 506 -15.57 -4.29 -30.04
C MET A 506 -14.82 -3.01 -29.71
N GLU A 507 -15.41 -2.22 -28.83
CA GLU A 507 -14.73 -1.09 -28.27
C GLU A 507 -13.70 -1.53 -27.21
N GLU A 508 -12.44 -1.17 -27.47
CA GLU A 508 -11.33 -1.54 -26.59
C GLU A 508 -11.33 -0.72 -25.29
N TRP A 509 -11.85 0.52 -25.30
CA TRP A 509 -11.81 1.43 -24.18
C TRP A 509 -13.14 1.55 -23.45
N ALA A 510 -13.07 1.66 -22.12
CA ALA A 510 -14.20 2.00 -21.27
C ALA A 510 -13.75 2.99 -20.19
N TYR A 511 -14.61 3.92 -19.80
CA TYR A 511 -14.39 4.77 -18.64
C TYR A 511 -14.49 3.95 -17.35
N LEU A 512 -13.69 4.32 -16.35
CA LEU A 512 -13.62 3.63 -15.07
C LEU A 512 -13.86 4.62 -13.94
N VAL A 513 -14.69 4.24 -12.99
CA VAL A 513 -14.82 4.90 -11.68
C VAL A 513 -14.73 3.85 -10.59
N GLY A 514 -14.07 4.18 -9.51
CA GLY A 514 -13.89 3.22 -8.43
C GLY A 514 -13.72 3.83 -7.06
N PHE A 515 -13.87 2.97 -6.08
CA PHE A 515 -13.75 3.25 -4.67
C PHE A 515 -13.00 2.11 -4.00
N ASN A 516 -12.05 2.45 -3.13
CA ASN A 516 -11.36 1.48 -2.28
C ASN A 516 -11.54 1.90 -0.81
N LYS A 517 -11.76 0.94 0.06
CA LYS A 517 -11.86 1.12 1.50
C LYS A 517 -10.97 0.12 2.22
N GLN A 518 -10.10 0.60 3.09
CA GLN A 518 -9.32 -0.23 3.99
C GLN A 518 -10.04 -0.39 5.33
N PHE A 519 -10.08 -1.62 5.85
CA PHE A 519 -10.63 -1.97 7.15
C PHE A 519 -9.51 -2.52 8.02
N GLY A 520 -9.20 -1.82 9.11
CA GLY A 520 -8.02 -2.13 9.89
C GLY A 520 -6.74 -2.01 9.06
N LYS A 521 -5.73 -2.81 9.39
CA LYS A 521 -4.43 -2.81 8.74
C LYS A 521 -4.38 -3.76 7.53
N ASN A 522 -5.13 -4.86 7.60
CA ASN A 522 -4.94 -6.03 6.74
C ASN A 522 -5.99 -6.17 5.64
N TYR A 523 -7.21 -5.65 5.81
CA TYR A 523 -8.32 -5.89 4.89
C TYR A 523 -8.60 -4.68 4.02
N ASN A 524 -8.94 -4.93 2.77
CA ASN A 524 -9.41 -3.90 1.85
C ASN A 524 -10.54 -4.41 0.97
N MET A 525 -11.40 -3.51 0.58
CA MET A 525 -12.49 -3.75 -0.38
C MET A 525 -12.41 -2.72 -1.49
N THR A 526 -12.44 -3.17 -2.73
CA THR A 526 -12.42 -2.31 -3.92
C THR A 526 -13.66 -2.57 -4.74
N PHE A 527 -14.33 -1.51 -5.14
CA PHE A 527 -15.42 -1.52 -6.10
C PHE A 527 -15.00 -0.74 -7.34
N LEU A 528 -15.22 -1.32 -8.54
CA LEU A 528 -14.96 -0.71 -9.83
C LEU A 528 -16.21 -0.80 -10.69
N TYR A 529 -16.52 0.26 -11.39
CA TYR A 529 -17.52 0.29 -12.46
C TYR A 529 -16.89 0.82 -13.73
N ASN A 530 -17.02 0.04 -14.80
CA ASN A 530 -16.54 0.40 -16.13
C ASN A 530 -17.73 0.60 -17.07
N LYS A 531 -17.68 1.62 -17.92
CA LYS A 531 -18.69 1.89 -18.94
C LYS A 531 -18.03 2.34 -20.23
N GLY A 532 -18.20 1.53 -21.24
CA GLY A 532 -17.90 1.84 -22.64
C GLY A 532 -19.19 1.91 -23.48
N GLU A 533 -19.05 2.04 -24.77
CA GLU A 533 -20.16 2.09 -25.71
C GLU A 533 -20.81 0.70 -25.87
N THR A 534 -19.99 -0.33 -26.07
CA THR A 534 -20.44 -1.71 -26.32
C THR A 534 -20.33 -2.60 -25.09
N ARG A 535 -19.72 -2.15 -23.99
CA ARG A 535 -19.53 -2.95 -22.78
C ARG A 535 -19.69 -2.16 -21.49
N SER A 536 -20.15 -2.85 -20.47
CA SER A 536 -20.13 -2.36 -19.09
C SER A 536 -19.70 -3.48 -18.15
N SER A 537 -19.05 -3.12 -17.03
CA SER A 537 -18.73 -4.12 -16.02
C SER A 537 -18.71 -3.55 -14.62
N MET A 538 -19.01 -4.41 -13.65
CA MET A 538 -18.91 -4.15 -12.24
C MET A 538 -17.96 -5.16 -11.63
N THR A 539 -17.00 -4.70 -10.83
CA THR A 539 -16.04 -5.56 -10.13
C THR A 539 -16.08 -5.24 -8.65
N LEU A 540 -16.19 -6.27 -7.82
CA LEU A 540 -16.02 -6.22 -6.38
C LEU A 540 -14.81 -7.09 -6.01
N ASN A 541 -13.84 -6.48 -5.33
CA ASN A 541 -12.64 -7.17 -4.88
C ASN A 541 -12.52 -7.05 -3.36
N PHE A 542 -12.25 -8.14 -2.69
CA PHE A 542 -11.96 -8.20 -1.28
C PHE A 542 -10.56 -8.78 -1.06
N GLY A 543 -9.70 -8.01 -0.39
CA GLY A 543 -8.30 -8.35 -0.21
C GLY A 543 -7.88 -8.44 1.26
N TYR A 544 -6.89 -9.28 1.50
CA TYR A 544 -6.17 -9.44 2.76
C TYR A 544 -4.68 -9.26 2.49
N ARG A 545 -3.99 -8.45 3.32
CA ARG A 545 -2.55 -8.20 3.23
C ARG A 545 -1.85 -8.52 4.55
N PHE A 546 -0.58 -9.01 4.45
CA PHE A 546 0.24 -9.39 5.60
C PHE A 546 1.74 -9.19 5.31
#